data_9b12ec7fa6aa6f8d578c00f4b9d06195
#
_entry.id   9b12ec7fa6aa6f8d578c00f4b9d06195
#
_cell.length_a   1.000
_cell.length_b   1.000
_cell.length_c   1.000
_cell.angle_alpha   90.00
_cell.angle_beta   90.00
_cell.angle_gamma   90.00
#
_symmetry.space_group_name_H-M   'P 1'
#
loop_
_entity.id
_entity.type
_entity.pdbx_description
1 polymer ?
#
loop_
_entity_poly.entity_id
_entity_poly.type
_entity_poly.pdbx_seq_one_letter_code
_entity_poly.pdbx_strand_id
1 'polypeptide(L)'
;FMPLGDVRVPEFSSVDVTDGIWLVTMRRPERMNALHPPANFELAEIFAEFAADPAARVAILTGEGERAFCAGNDLRYLAEGGARRVPELGFAGLTANYQRSKPVIAAVNGLAMGGGFEIALACDLIIAAEHAYFGLPEARVGLAATAGGLHRLPRQIGLKPALGMILTGRRVMADEGLRLGFVNEVVPGPELIDCARR
;
A
#
# COMPACT_ATOMS: atom_id res chain seq x y z
N PHE A 1 23.24 -25.27 -2.55
CA PHE A 1 23.61 -23.85 -2.58
C PHE A 1 22.49 -23.15 -3.33
N MET A 2 21.55 -22.56 -2.61
CA MET A 2 20.57 -21.65 -3.21
C MET A 2 21.25 -20.27 -3.36
N PRO A 3 21.10 -19.60 -4.52
CA PRO A 3 21.62 -18.26 -4.64
C PRO A 3 20.88 -17.35 -3.64
N LEU A 4 21.66 -16.50 -2.96
CA LEU A 4 21.15 -15.37 -2.20
C LEU A 4 20.17 -14.60 -3.11
N GLY A 5 18.98 -14.30 -2.62
CA GLY A 5 17.92 -13.66 -3.37
C GLY A 5 18.42 -12.44 -4.14
N ASP A 6 17.92 -12.27 -5.36
CA ASP A 6 18.22 -11.11 -6.20
C ASP A 6 17.61 -9.86 -5.56
N VAL A 7 18.43 -9.04 -4.91
CA VAL A 7 18.01 -7.73 -4.40
C VAL A 7 18.21 -6.70 -5.51
N ARG A 8 17.10 -6.18 -6.04
CA ARG A 8 17.11 -5.04 -6.95
C ARG A 8 16.72 -3.77 -6.20
N VAL A 9 17.41 -2.68 -6.52
CA VAL A 9 17.15 -1.35 -5.94
C VAL A 9 16.88 -0.36 -7.07
N PRO A 10 15.64 -0.32 -7.59
CA PRO A 10 15.18 0.76 -8.46
C PRO A 10 15.26 2.12 -7.76
N GLU A 11 14.86 3.21 -8.44
CA GLU A 11 15.09 4.56 -7.92
C GLU A 11 14.23 4.86 -6.66
N PHE A 12 12.96 4.40 -6.66
CA PHE A 12 11.96 4.74 -5.63
C PHE A 12 11.47 3.55 -4.82
N SER A 13 12.04 2.37 -5.05
CA SER A 13 11.67 1.13 -4.37
C SER A 13 12.85 0.18 -4.23
N SER A 14 12.67 -0.92 -3.55
CA SER A 14 13.55 -2.09 -3.59
C SER A 14 12.72 -3.36 -3.65
N VAL A 15 13.30 -4.40 -4.24
CA VAL A 15 12.69 -5.73 -4.34
C VAL A 15 13.70 -6.75 -3.83
N ASP A 16 13.29 -7.52 -2.81
CA ASP A 16 14.01 -8.68 -2.29
C ASP A 16 13.19 -9.93 -2.59
N VAL A 17 13.77 -10.88 -3.32
CA VAL A 17 13.10 -12.13 -3.69
C VAL A 17 13.74 -13.29 -2.97
N THR A 18 12.97 -13.94 -2.12
CA THR A 18 13.41 -15.12 -1.35
C THR A 18 12.31 -16.17 -1.35
N ASP A 19 12.59 -17.39 -1.78
CA ASP A 19 11.66 -18.52 -1.78
C ASP A 19 10.30 -18.23 -2.43
N GLY A 20 10.30 -17.46 -3.53
CA GLY A 20 9.08 -17.05 -4.25
C GLY A 20 8.26 -15.97 -3.54
N ILE A 21 8.78 -15.38 -2.45
CA ILE A 21 8.21 -14.23 -1.78
C ILE A 21 8.94 -12.97 -2.30
N TRP A 22 8.18 -12.02 -2.83
CA TRP A 22 8.68 -10.73 -3.26
C TRP A 22 8.40 -9.67 -2.19
N LEU A 23 9.44 -9.23 -1.47
CA LEU A 23 9.33 -8.09 -0.57
C LEU A 23 9.61 -6.81 -1.36
N VAL A 24 8.55 -6.04 -1.60
CA VAL A 24 8.59 -4.76 -2.31
C VAL A 24 8.51 -3.63 -1.29
N THR A 25 9.52 -2.78 -1.25
CA THR A 25 9.58 -1.66 -0.30
C THR A 25 9.54 -0.33 -1.05
N MET A 26 8.57 0.52 -0.77
CA MET A 26 8.51 1.91 -1.25
C MET A 26 9.56 2.74 -0.52
N ARG A 27 10.43 3.48 -1.25
CA ARG A 27 11.64 4.11 -0.70
C ARG A 27 11.69 5.62 -0.95
N ARG A 28 10.73 6.33 -0.36
CA ARG A 28 10.72 7.80 -0.29
C ARG A 28 10.35 8.27 1.12
N PRO A 29 11.10 7.83 2.17
CA PRO A 29 10.73 8.09 3.57
C PRO A 29 10.68 9.58 3.92
N GLU A 30 11.47 10.43 3.26
CA GLU A 30 11.46 11.90 3.38
C GLU A 30 10.15 12.53 2.87
N ARG A 31 9.40 11.81 2.03
CA ARG A 31 8.06 12.15 1.52
C ARG A 31 6.96 11.26 2.10
N MET A 32 7.21 10.59 3.23
CA MET A 32 6.28 9.61 3.83
C MET A 32 5.85 8.54 2.82
N ASN A 33 6.75 8.10 1.97
CA ASN A 33 6.52 7.14 0.89
C ASN A 33 5.37 7.52 -0.06
N ALA A 34 5.08 8.84 -0.20
CA ALA A 34 4.09 9.34 -1.16
C ALA A 34 4.55 9.07 -2.58
N LEU A 35 3.60 8.72 -3.45
CA LEU A 35 3.88 8.33 -4.83
C LEU A 35 3.64 9.50 -5.79
N HIS A 36 4.71 9.94 -6.43
CA HIS A 36 4.66 10.76 -7.65
C HIS A 36 4.63 9.84 -8.88
N PRO A 37 4.36 10.35 -10.10
CA PRO A 37 4.24 9.49 -11.27
C PRO A 37 5.40 8.52 -11.49
N PRO A 38 6.69 8.93 -11.45
CA PRO A 38 7.79 7.97 -11.61
C PRO A 38 7.72 6.78 -10.65
N ALA A 39 7.51 7.03 -9.35
CA ALA A 39 7.39 5.94 -8.36
C ALA A 39 6.15 5.07 -8.58
N ASN A 40 5.04 5.65 -9.06
CA ASN A 40 3.84 4.90 -9.41
C ASN A 40 4.08 3.94 -10.58
N PHE A 41 4.76 4.41 -11.64
CA PHE A 41 5.07 3.59 -12.81
C PHE A 41 6.09 2.52 -12.47
N GLU A 42 7.12 2.84 -11.67
CA GLU A 42 8.11 1.87 -11.22
C GLU A 42 7.46 0.71 -10.44
N LEU A 43 6.55 1.00 -9.51
CA LEU A 43 5.81 -0.04 -8.79
C LEU A 43 4.91 -0.86 -9.72
N ALA A 44 4.27 -0.22 -10.70
CA ALA A 44 3.45 -0.94 -11.68
C ALA A 44 4.27 -1.91 -12.53
N GLU A 45 5.50 -1.55 -12.92
CA GLU A 45 6.44 -2.41 -13.62
C GLU A 45 6.86 -3.59 -12.72
N ILE A 46 7.20 -3.33 -11.46
CA ILE A 46 7.55 -4.38 -10.48
C ILE A 46 6.40 -5.38 -10.32
N PHE A 47 5.15 -4.92 -10.16
CA PHE A 47 4.01 -5.81 -10.02
C PHE A 47 3.65 -6.55 -11.33
N ALA A 48 3.94 -5.98 -12.49
CA ALA A 48 3.82 -6.67 -13.76
C ALA A 48 4.86 -7.81 -13.89
N GLU A 49 6.12 -7.55 -13.49
CA GLU A 49 7.16 -8.58 -13.43
C GLU A 49 6.81 -9.68 -12.42
N PHE A 50 6.36 -9.32 -11.20
CA PHE A 50 5.87 -10.27 -10.21
C PHE A 50 4.76 -11.17 -10.76
N ALA A 51 3.82 -10.59 -11.49
CA ALA A 51 2.72 -11.36 -12.08
C ALA A 51 3.22 -12.35 -13.14
N ALA A 52 4.23 -11.97 -13.92
CA ALA A 52 4.80 -12.76 -15.00
C ALA A 52 5.80 -13.85 -14.55
N ASP A 53 6.43 -13.69 -13.38
CA ASP A 53 7.43 -14.63 -12.87
C ASP A 53 6.77 -15.94 -12.39
N PRO A 54 7.00 -17.10 -13.04
CA PRO A 54 6.38 -18.37 -12.62
C PRO A 54 6.83 -18.87 -11.25
N ALA A 55 7.98 -18.40 -10.73
CA ALA A 55 8.50 -18.76 -9.42
C ALA A 55 7.90 -17.90 -8.29
N ALA A 56 7.33 -16.73 -8.62
CA ALA A 56 6.72 -15.85 -7.64
C ALA A 56 5.38 -16.41 -7.15
N ARG A 57 5.22 -16.44 -5.82
CA ARG A 57 4.02 -16.98 -5.15
C ARG A 57 3.19 -15.89 -4.48
N VAL A 58 3.86 -14.96 -3.80
CA VAL A 58 3.23 -13.88 -3.04
C VAL A 58 4.13 -12.64 -3.03
N ALA A 59 3.53 -11.46 -3.05
CA ALA A 59 4.26 -10.22 -2.80
C ALA A 59 3.84 -9.62 -1.45
N ILE A 60 4.81 -9.04 -0.75
CA ILE A 60 4.62 -8.23 0.46
C ILE A 60 5.00 -6.81 0.09
N LEU A 61 4.09 -5.86 0.25
CA LEU A 61 4.34 -4.44 0.01
C LEU A 61 4.45 -3.71 1.35
N THR A 62 5.51 -2.93 1.52
CA THR A 62 5.74 -2.11 2.72
C THR A 62 6.36 -0.76 2.36
N GLY A 63 6.51 0.13 3.33
CA GLY A 63 7.22 1.40 3.20
C GLY A 63 8.57 1.39 3.92
N GLU A 64 9.56 2.11 3.42
CA GLU A 64 10.84 2.29 4.11
C GLU A 64 10.65 3.13 5.39
N GLY A 65 11.33 2.71 6.47
CA GLY A 65 11.28 3.37 7.78
C GLY A 65 10.07 2.94 8.61
N GLU A 66 9.84 3.64 9.74
CA GLU A 66 8.78 3.29 10.70
C GLU A 66 7.58 4.24 10.66
N ARG A 67 7.69 5.37 9.91
CA ARG A 67 6.73 6.45 9.97
C ARG A 67 5.53 6.28 9.05
N ALA A 68 5.76 5.69 7.89
CA ALA A 68 4.76 5.63 6.84
C ALA A 68 4.86 4.36 6.00
N PHE A 69 3.74 3.74 5.77
CA PHE A 69 3.54 2.85 4.64
C PHE A 69 3.49 3.68 3.36
N CYS A 70 2.48 4.55 3.21
CA CYS A 70 2.36 5.47 2.08
C CYS A 70 1.37 6.59 2.41
N ALA A 71 1.77 7.84 2.18
CA ALA A 71 0.90 9.01 2.35
C ALA A 71 -0.02 9.28 1.14
N GLY A 72 -0.01 8.43 0.13
CA GLY A 72 -0.81 8.56 -1.08
C GLY A 72 -0.13 9.37 -2.18
N ASN A 73 -0.88 10.22 -2.87
CA ASN A 73 -0.34 11.02 -3.96
C ASN A 73 0.60 12.13 -3.43
N ASP A 74 1.74 12.33 -4.10
CA ASP A 74 2.68 13.40 -3.74
C ASP A 74 2.13 14.77 -4.14
N LEU A 75 1.45 15.42 -3.18
CA LEU A 75 0.83 16.74 -3.39
C LEU A 75 1.86 17.85 -3.61
N ARG A 76 3.09 17.70 -3.09
CA ARG A 76 4.16 18.67 -3.34
C ARG A 76 4.63 18.63 -4.78
N TYR A 77 4.82 17.43 -5.33
CA TYR A 77 5.14 17.25 -6.74
C TYR A 77 4.11 17.95 -7.64
N LEU A 78 2.81 17.84 -7.30
CA LEU A 78 1.76 18.53 -8.04
C LEU A 78 1.80 20.05 -7.86
N ALA A 79 2.05 20.54 -6.65
CA ALA A 79 2.16 21.96 -6.36
C ALA A 79 3.38 22.62 -7.04
N GLU A 80 4.43 21.86 -7.29
CA GLU A 80 5.64 22.26 -8.03
C GLU A 80 5.44 22.19 -9.56
N GLY A 81 4.21 21.96 -10.04
CA GLY A 81 3.87 21.93 -11.47
C GLY A 81 3.97 20.56 -12.13
N GLY A 82 4.19 19.50 -11.35
CA GLY A 82 4.22 18.13 -11.86
C GLY A 82 2.85 17.67 -12.37
N ALA A 83 2.83 16.94 -13.49
CA ALA A 83 1.60 16.41 -14.06
C ALA A 83 1.09 15.20 -13.28
N ARG A 84 -0.23 15.12 -13.06
CA ARG A 84 -0.87 13.92 -12.49
C ARG A 84 -0.94 12.84 -13.57
N ARG A 85 -0.20 11.75 -13.35
CA ARG A 85 -0.23 10.56 -14.20
C ARG A 85 -0.28 9.32 -13.33
N VAL A 86 -1.09 8.35 -13.71
CA VAL A 86 -1.27 7.08 -13.00
C VAL A 86 -1.16 5.94 -14.01
N PRO A 87 -0.54 4.80 -13.67
CA PRO A 87 -0.52 3.62 -14.53
C PRO A 87 -1.93 3.14 -14.89
N GLU A 88 -2.06 2.41 -15.98
CA GLU A 88 -3.35 1.84 -16.45
C GLU A 88 -4.01 0.95 -15.38
N LEU A 89 -3.22 0.16 -14.67
CA LEU A 89 -3.68 -0.69 -13.56
C LEU A 89 -3.86 0.07 -12.22
N GLY A 90 -3.94 1.40 -12.29
CA GLY A 90 -4.23 2.27 -11.16
C GLY A 90 -3.01 2.57 -10.29
N PHE A 91 -3.25 3.11 -9.11
CA PHE A 91 -2.22 3.55 -8.19
C PHE A 91 -1.32 2.37 -7.79
N ALA A 92 -0.01 2.53 -7.89
CA ALA A 92 1.02 1.49 -7.71
C ALA A 92 0.83 0.24 -8.61
N GLY A 93 0.04 0.32 -9.70
CA GLY A 93 -0.29 -0.85 -10.53
C GLY A 93 -1.22 -1.86 -9.83
N LEU A 94 -1.85 -1.49 -8.73
CA LEU A 94 -2.66 -2.39 -7.89
C LEU A 94 -4.14 -1.99 -7.82
N THR A 95 -4.45 -0.70 -7.74
CA THR A 95 -5.81 -0.28 -7.37
C THR A 95 -6.86 -0.49 -8.45
N ALA A 96 -6.47 -0.66 -9.71
CA ALA A 96 -7.36 -1.04 -10.82
C ALA A 96 -7.03 -2.43 -11.40
N ASN A 97 -6.13 -3.19 -10.76
CA ASN A 97 -5.75 -4.53 -11.19
C ASN A 97 -6.69 -5.59 -10.59
N TYR A 98 -7.89 -5.75 -11.19
CA TYR A 98 -8.91 -6.68 -10.72
C TYR A 98 -8.70 -8.13 -11.19
N GLN A 99 -7.75 -8.38 -12.10
CA GLN A 99 -7.47 -9.72 -12.66
C GLN A 99 -6.16 -10.32 -12.11
N ARG A 100 -5.63 -9.76 -11.02
CA ARG A 100 -4.42 -10.28 -10.39
C ARG A 100 -4.65 -11.71 -9.91
N SER A 101 -3.76 -12.63 -10.31
CA SER A 101 -3.83 -14.07 -10.00
C SER A 101 -2.99 -14.49 -8.79
N LYS A 102 -2.09 -13.60 -8.31
CA LYS A 102 -1.20 -13.88 -7.17
C LYS A 102 -1.49 -12.93 -6.03
N PRO A 103 -1.47 -13.41 -4.77
CA PRO A 103 -1.77 -12.58 -3.61
C PRO A 103 -0.70 -11.52 -3.35
N VAL A 104 -1.16 -10.39 -2.81
CA VAL A 104 -0.31 -9.31 -2.31
C VAL A 104 -0.74 -8.98 -0.88
N ILE A 105 0.21 -8.92 0.02
CA ILE A 105 0.02 -8.57 1.43
C ILE A 105 0.52 -7.14 1.64
N ALA A 106 -0.27 -6.28 2.23
CA ALA A 106 0.17 -4.99 2.72
C ALA A 106 0.72 -5.15 4.14
N ALA A 107 2.03 -4.97 4.31
CA ALA A 107 2.68 -4.87 5.62
C ALA A 107 2.79 -3.39 6.00
N VAL A 108 1.82 -2.90 6.75
CA VAL A 108 1.63 -1.47 7.02
C VAL A 108 2.45 -1.04 8.23
N ASN A 109 3.63 -0.49 7.96
CA ASN A 109 4.65 -0.10 8.95
C ASN A 109 4.45 1.28 9.58
N GLY A 110 3.36 1.97 9.29
CA GLY A 110 3.08 3.31 9.80
C GLY A 110 1.81 3.89 9.18
N LEU A 111 1.80 5.19 8.86
CA LEU A 111 0.62 5.81 8.25
C LEU A 111 0.31 5.24 6.86
N ALA A 112 -0.96 4.97 6.60
CA ALA A 112 -1.52 4.66 5.29
C ALA A 112 -2.68 5.63 5.02
N MET A 113 -2.45 6.67 4.20
CA MET A 113 -3.41 7.77 4.03
C MET A 113 -3.76 7.98 2.56
N GLY A 114 -5.03 8.29 2.29
CA GLY A 114 -5.51 8.54 0.94
C GLY A 114 -5.19 7.38 0.00
N GLY A 115 -4.53 7.67 -1.12
CA GLY A 115 -4.06 6.65 -2.06
C GLY A 115 -3.20 5.54 -1.44
N GLY A 116 -2.48 5.82 -0.34
CA GLY A 116 -1.74 4.80 0.40
C GLY A 116 -2.66 3.80 1.10
N PHE A 117 -3.75 4.26 1.69
CA PHE A 117 -4.75 3.36 2.24
C PHE A 117 -5.52 2.63 1.12
N GLU A 118 -5.78 3.29 -0.01
CA GLU A 118 -6.40 2.65 -1.18
C GLU A 118 -5.55 1.52 -1.76
N ILE A 119 -4.21 1.66 -1.75
CA ILE A 119 -3.26 0.59 -2.08
C ILE A 119 -3.40 -0.58 -1.09
N ALA A 120 -3.39 -0.30 0.21
CA ALA A 120 -3.54 -1.34 1.22
C ALA A 120 -4.88 -2.09 1.08
N LEU A 121 -5.98 -1.36 0.84
CA LEU A 121 -7.30 -1.96 0.56
C LEU A 121 -7.36 -2.78 -0.74
N ALA A 122 -6.44 -2.53 -1.69
CA ALA A 122 -6.34 -3.29 -2.93
C ALA A 122 -5.49 -4.56 -2.77
N CYS A 123 -4.72 -4.69 -1.70
CA CYS A 123 -4.05 -5.93 -1.31
C CYS A 123 -5.05 -6.95 -0.76
N ASP A 124 -4.67 -8.21 -0.74
CA ASP A 124 -5.53 -9.32 -0.28
C ASP A 124 -5.58 -9.42 1.23
N LEU A 125 -4.46 -9.12 1.90
CA LEU A 125 -4.34 -9.06 3.37
C LEU A 125 -3.68 -7.75 3.79
N ILE A 126 -4.04 -7.28 4.98
CA ILE A 126 -3.40 -6.15 5.66
C ILE A 126 -2.90 -6.61 7.02
N ILE A 127 -1.59 -6.62 7.21
CA ILE A 127 -0.93 -6.79 8.50
C ILE A 127 -0.37 -5.43 8.90
N ALA A 128 -0.63 -4.98 10.12
CA ALA A 128 -0.28 -3.63 10.54
C ALA A 128 0.61 -3.62 11.78
N ALA A 129 1.57 -2.71 11.81
CA ALA A 129 2.27 -2.38 13.06
C ALA A 129 1.30 -1.72 14.05
N GLU A 130 1.47 -1.95 15.37
CA GLU A 130 0.60 -1.42 16.44
C GLU A 130 0.39 0.10 16.35
N HIS A 131 1.42 0.84 15.93
CA HIS A 131 1.38 2.30 15.80
C HIS A 131 0.85 2.79 14.44
N ALA A 132 0.54 1.88 13.52
CA ALA A 132 0.02 2.24 12.21
C ALA A 132 -1.39 2.85 12.30
N TYR A 133 -1.69 3.73 11.36
CA TYR A 133 -3.03 4.29 11.24
C TYR A 133 -3.42 4.54 9.78
N PHE A 134 -4.72 4.56 9.55
CA PHE A 134 -5.35 4.60 8.26
C PHE A 134 -6.32 5.76 8.13
N GLY A 135 -6.55 6.24 6.93
CA GLY A 135 -7.58 7.24 6.69
C GLY A 135 -7.73 7.62 5.22
N LEU A 136 -8.90 8.16 4.91
CA LEU A 136 -9.25 8.72 3.60
C LEU A 136 -9.57 10.21 3.77
N PRO A 137 -8.54 11.09 3.82
CA PRO A 137 -8.73 12.51 4.13
C PRO A 137 -9.18 13.35 2.93
N GLU A 138 -9.47 12.76 1.78
CA GLU A 138 -9.77 13.41 0.51
C GLU A 138 -10.87 14.46 0.63
N ALA A 139 -11.93 14.18 1.39
CA ALA A 139 -13.05 15.11 1.62
C ALA A 139 -12.60 16.45 2.25
N ARG A 140 -11.50 16.45 3.03
CA ARG A 140 -10.96 17.66 3.68
C ARG A 140 -10.26 18.60 2.71
N VAL A 141 -9.94 18.12 1.52
CA VAL A 141 -9.24 18.87 0.46
C VAL A 141 -10.04 18.94 -0.84
N GLY A 142 -11.36 18.68 -0.76
CA GLY A 142 -12.27 18.78 -1.91
C GLY A 142 -12.08 17.67 -2.95
N LEU A 143 -11.51 16.53 -2.56
CA LEU A 143 -11.30 15.36 -3.39
C LEU A 143 -12.14 14.18 -2.93
N ALA A 144 -12.06 13.08 -3.66
CA ALA A 144 -12.68 11.81 -3.31
C ALA A 144 -11.67 10.66 -3.47
N ALA A 145 -11.80 9.61 -2.65
CA ALA A 145 -10.94 8.42 -2.66
C ALA A 145 -11.29 7.49 -3.84
N THR A 146 -10.98 7.94 -5.05
CA THR A 146 -11.40 7.30 -6.31
C THR A 146 -10.49 6.16 -6.77
N ALA A 147 -9.36 5.94 -6.12
CA ALA A 147 -8.48 4.80 -6.42
C ALA A 147 -8.94 3.49 -5.73
N GLY A 148 -10.18 3.45 -5.27
CA GLY A 148 -10.81 2.25 -4.74
C GLY A 148 -11.35 2.37 -3.32
N GLY A 149 -11.02 3.43 -2.59
CA GLY A 149 -11.47 3.65 -1.21
C GLY A 149 -12.99 3.68 -1.09
N LEU A 150 -13.68 4.36 -2.02
CA LEU A 150 -15.14 4.49 -2.02
C LEU A 150 -15.89 3.18 -2.23
N HIS A 151 -15.27 2.16 -2.81
CA HIS A 151 -15.95 0.88 -3.07
C HIS A 151 -15.37 -0.30 -2.31
N ARG A 152 -14.04 -0.33 -2.02
CA ARG A 152 -13.43 -1.43 -1.26
C ARG A 152 -13.72 -1.35 0.23
N LEU A 153 -13.57 -0.17 0.81
CA LEU A 153 -13.78 0.00 2.26
C LEU A 153 -15.20 -0.38 2.67
N PRO A 154 -16.29 0.12 2.03
CA PRO A 154 -17.66 -0.28 2.39
C PRO A 154 -17.96 -1.77 2.23
N ARG A 155 -17.26 -2.45 1.31
CA ARG A 155 -17.42 -3.90 1.14
C ARG A 155 -16.73 -4.72 2.23
N GLN A 156 -15.67 -4.17 2.83
CA GLN A 156 -14.92 -4.85 3.90
C GLN A 156 -15.52 -4.62 5.28
N ILE A 157 -15.96 -3.39 5.59
CA ILE A 157 -16.41 -3.02 6.95
C ILE A 157 -17.87 -2.61 7.05
N GLY A 158 -18.60 -2.68 5.95
CA GLY A 158 -19.98 -2.20 5.87
C GLY A 158 -20.08 -0.69 5.61
N LEU A 159 -21.25 -0.28 5.11
CA LEU A 159 -21.46 1.08 4.59
C LEU A 159 -21.33 2.18 5.67
N LYS A 160 -21.93 1.98 6.85
CA LYS A 160 -21.98 3.04 7.87
C LYS A 160 -20.61 3.37 8.47
N PRO A 161 -19.78 2.41 8.92
CA PRO A 161 -18.42 2.69 9.37
C PRO A 161 -17.56 3.32 8.27
N ALA A 162 -17.69 2.82 7.02
CA ALA A 162 -16.93 3.36 5.89
C ALA A 162 -17.30 4.82 5.59
N LEU A 163 -18.59 5.18 5.57
CA LEU A 163 -19.04 6.57 5.42
C LEU A 163 -18.51 7.46 6.54
N GLY A 164 -18.48 6.96 7.80
CA GLY A 164 -17.89 7.66 8.93
C GLY A 164 -16.42 8.01 8.69
N MET A 165 -15.64 7.12 8.10
CA MET A 165 -14.23 7.38 7.75
C MET A 165 -14.11 8.32 6.55
N ILE A 166 -14.84 8.06 5.47
CA ILE A 166 -14.75 8.80 4.20
C ILE A 166 -15.21 10.25 4.35
N LEU A 167 -16.36 10.48 4.97
CA LEU A 167 -16.94 11.83 5.06
C LEU A 167 -16.23 12.72 6.09
N THR A 168 -15.69 12.14 7.15
CA THR A 168 -14.98 12.90 8.19
C THR A 168 -13.48 12.99 7.94
N GLY A 169 -12.92 12.07 7.13
CA GLY A 169 -11.47 11.92 6.95
C GLY A 169 -10.74 11.59 8.25
N ARG A 170 -11.44 10.97 9.23
CA ARG A 170 -10.83 10.62 10.51
C ARG A 170 -9.73 9.58 10.37
N ARG A 171 -8.81 9.56 11.30
CA ARG A 171 -7.81 8.50 11.43
C ARG A 171 -8.41 7.31 12.17
N VAL A 172 -7.98 6.12 11.77
CA VAL A 172 -8.31 4.84 12.40
C VAL A 172 -7.01 4.14 12.73
N MET A 173 -6.78 3.84 14.01
CA MET A 173 -5.59 3.12 14.45
C MET A 173 -5.66 1.64 14.06
N ALA A 174 -4.53 0.95 14.05
CA ALA A 174 -4.43 -0.45 13.62
C ALA A 174 -5.38 -1.37 14.39
N ASP A 175 -5.47 -1.22 15.70
CA ASP A 175 -6.36 -1.98 16.57
C ASP A 175 -7.85 -1.74 16.28
N GLU A 176 -8.24 -0.51 15.95
CA GLU A 176 -9.59 -0.22 15.47
C GLU A 176 -9.83 -0.83 14.09
N GLY A 177 -8.83 -0.77 13.19
CA GLY A 177 -8.90 -1.40 11.87
C GLY A 177 -9.11 -2.92 11.95
N LEU A 178 -8.47 -3.57 12.92
CA LEU A 178 -8.69 -4.98 13.23
C LEU A 178 -10.14 -5.25 13.70
N ARG A 179 -10.66 -4.43 14.62
CA ARG A 179 -12.06 -4.55 15.08
C ARG A 179 -13.08 -4.27 13.98
N LEU A 180 -12.77 -3.35 13.06
CA LEU A 180 -13.62 -3.03 11.91
C LEU A 180 -13.56 -4.12 10.83
N GLY A 181 -12.48 -4.88 10.75
CA GLY A 181 -12.34 -6.05 9.88
C GLY A 181 -11.61 -5.79 8.56
N PHE A 182 -10.95 -4.64 8.39
CA PHE A 182 -10.07 -4.44 7.22
C PHE A 182 -8.59 -4.73 7.51
N VAL A 183 -8.17 -4.81 8.78
CA VAL A 183 -6.85 -5.30 9.18
C VAL A 183 -6.99 -6.75 9.63
N ASN A 184 -6.11 -7.63 9.14
CA ASN A 184 -6.10 -9.05 9.46
C ASN A 184 -5.36 -9.35 10.77
N GLU A 185 -4.23 -8.66 11.00
CA GLU A 185 -3.39 -8.88 12.18
C GLU A 185 -2.68 -7.58 12.57
N VAL A 186 -2.47 -7.37 13.88
CA VAL A 186 -1.71 -6.25 14.43
C VAL A 186 -0.58 -6.82 15.27
N VAL A 187 0.65 -6.36 14.98
CA VAL A 187 1.88 -6.86 15.61
C VAL A 187 2.81 -5.72 16.01
N PRO A 188 3.76 -5.93 16.93
CA PRO A 188 4.84 -4.99 17.16
C PRO A 188 5.60 -4.67 15.87
N GLY A 189 6.00 -3.39 15.68
CA GLY A 189 6.65 -2.95 14.45
C GLY A 189 7.81 -3.83 13.98
N PRO A 190 8.75 -4.24 14.85
CA PRO A 190 9.86 -5.12 14.46
C PRO A 190 9.44 -6.51 13.96
N GLU A 191 8.26 -6.99 14.32
CA GLU A 191 7.75 -8.31 13.93
C GLU A 191 6.94 -8.29 12.60
N LEU A 192 6.69 -7.10 12.06
CA LEU A 192 5.75 -6.90 10.94
C LEU A 192 6.10 -7.73 9.71
N ILE A 193 7.35 -7.68 9.25
CA ILE A 193 7.78 -8.38 8.02
C ILE A 193 7.83 -9.89 8.27
N ASP A 194 8.28 -10.33 9.42
CA ASP A 194 8.32 -11.76 9.78
C ASP A 194 6.90 -12.32 9.87
N CYS A 195 5.96 -11.56 10.41
CA CYS A 195 4.54 -11.95 10.41
C CYS A 195 3.98 -12.05 8.98
N ALA A 196 4.26 -11.09 8.12
CA ALA A 196 3.80 -11.10 6.73
C ALA A 196 4.42 -12.24 5.89
N ARG A 197 5.57 -12.78 6.28
CA ARG A 197 6.23 -13.91 5.61
C ARG A 197 5.68 -15.29 6.05
N ARG A 198 5.07 -15.40 7.22
CA ARG A 198 4.41 -16.62 7.73
C ARG A 198 3.07 -16.90 7.05
#